data_cba455322fe035511e26e901c5416d26
#
_entry.id   cba455322fe035511e26e901c5416d26
#
_cell.length_a   1.000
_cell.length_b   1.000
_cell.length_c   1.000
_cell.angle_alpha   90.00
_cell.angle_beta   90.00
_cell.angle_gamma   90.00
#
_symmetry.space_group_name_H-M   'P 1'
#
loop_
_entity.id
_entity.type
_entity.pdbx_description
1 polymer ?
#
loop_
_entity_poly.entity_id
_entity_poly.type
_entity_poly.pdbx_seq_one_letter_code
_entity_poly.pdbx_strand_id
1 'polypeptide(L)'
;MTKKQPIFYGWWIVVGLFVIGLVASLGRYNLAAFLPFMMPEMGWARETIGLAQSLAIWLYAPFVLLSGLLVDRIGSRKTFLIGGAITILGWVLLSTAQSPWQLYLYYGVLLALAVGMTHYVPILATTRKWFRKRAGVVSGITGSAWAVGHAIFLPVMTGLADSQG
;
A
#
# COMPACT_ATOMS: atom_id res chain seq x y z
N MET A 1 -35.90 -3.00 28.73
CA MET A 1 -34.84 -2.01 28.39
C MET A 1 -33.58 -2.74 27.98
N THR A 2 -33.38 -2.97 26.71
CA THR A 2 -32.19 -3.63 26.18
C THR A 2 -30.99 -2.66 26.25
N LYS A 3 -30.07 -2.89 27.19
CA LYS A 3 -28.79 -2.19 27.25
C LYS A 3 -28.10 -2.38 25.89
N LYS A 4 -28.00 -1.32 25.09
CA LYS A 4 -27.13 -1.28 23.90
C LYS A 4 -25.71 -1.62 24.38
N GLN A 5 -25.22 -2.81 24.05
CA GLN A 5 -23.83 -3.17 24.30
C GLN A 5 -22.97 -2.18 23.50
N PRO A 6 -21.98 -1.51 24.11
CA PRO A 6 -21.10 -0.63 23.37
C PRO A 6 -20.40 -1.43 22.27
N ILE A 7 -20.37 -0.87 21.08
CA ILE A 7 -19.69 -1.49 19.94
C ILE A 7 -18.26 -1.79 20.37
N PHE A 8 -17.86 -3.06 20.29
CA PHE A 8 -16.51 -3.49 20.67
C PHE A 8 -15.47 -2.66 19.90
N TYR A 9 -14.57 -1.99 20.62
CA TYR A 9 -13.57 -1.07 20.08
C TYR A 9 -12.76 -1.68 18.91
N GLY A 10 -12.60 -3.01 18.90
CA GLY A 10 -11.96 -3.74 17.79
C GLY A 10 -12.57 -3.48 16.41
N TRP A 11 -13.88 -3.17 16.31
CA TRP A 11 -14.50 -2.85 15.02
C TRP A 11 -14.02 -1.51 14.44
N TRP A 12 -13.74 -0.53 15.27
CA TRP A 12 -13.13 0.72 14.84
C TRP A 12 -11.72 0.51 14.28
N ILE A 13 -10.99 -0.44 14.87
CA ILE A 13 -9.68 -0.86 14.35
C ILE A 13 -9.83 -1.52 12.98
N VAL A 14 -10.84 -2.37 12.78
CA VAL A 14 -11.13 -3.01 11.49
C VAL A 14 -11.41 -1.95 10.42
N VAL A 15 -12.24 -0.95 10.74
CA VAL A 15 -12.51 0.17 9.82
C VAL A 15 -11.22 0.93 9.48
N GLY A 16 -10.41 1.25 10.49
CA GLY A 16 -9.13 1.92 10.27
C GLY A 16 -8.18 1.10 9.39
N LEU A 17 -8.06 -0.20 9.66
CA LEU A 17 -7.23 -1.11 8.86
C LEU A 17 -7.77 -1.29 7.44
N PHE A 18 -9.08 -1.30 7.26
CA PHE A 18 -9.71 -1.34 5.95
C PHE A 18 -9.37 -0.09 5.13
N VAL A 19 -9.50 1.10 5.73
CA VAL A 19 -9.13 2.36 5.08
C VAL A 19 -7.64 2.40 4.73
N ILE A 20 -6.77 1.98 5.67
CA ILE A 20 -5.32 1.88 5.40
C ILE A 20 -5.05 0.94 4.22
N GLY A 21 -5.68 -0.25 4.19
CA GLY A 21 -5.54 -1.22 3.10
C GLY A 21 -6.03 -0.69 1.76
N LEU A 22 -7.13 0.07 1.78
CA LEU A 22 -7.72 0.71 0.61
C LEU A 22 -6.76 1.77 0.03
N VAL A 23 -6.22 2.66 0.88
CA VAL A 23 -5.24 3.67 0.47
C VAL A 23 -3.91 3.03 0.04
N ALA A 24 -3.44 2.00 0.75
CA ALA A 24 -2.21 1.29 0.40
C ALA A 24 -2.29 0.58 -0.96
N SER A 25 -3.50 0.23 -1.43
CA SER A 25 -3.71 -0.33 -2.76
C SER A 25 -3.29 0.63 -3.88
N LEU A 26 -3.36 1.94 -3.65
CA LEU A 26 -2.89 2.96 -4.58
C LEU A 26 -1.37 2.87 -4.85
N GLY A 27 -0.59 2.41 -3.87
CA GLY A 27 0.88 2.42 -3.99
C GLY A 27 1.47 1.34 -4.88
N ARG A 28 0.77 0.22 -5.12
CA ARG A 28 1.39 -0.97 -5.71
C ARG A 28 1.28 -1.08 -7.24
N TYR A 29 0.17 -0.66 -7.84
CA TYR A 29 -0.09 -0.90 -9.27
C TYR A 29 -0.23 0.38 -10.08
N ASN A 30 -0.21 1.53 -9.44
CA ASN A 30 -0.41 2.80 -10.14
C ASN A 30 0.69 3.10 -11.15
N LEU A 31 1.94 2.66 -10.91
CA LEU A 31 2.99 2.86 -11.89
C LEU A 31 2.61 2.23 -13.25
N ALA A 32 2.00 1.04 -13.27
CA ALA A 32 1.56 0.40 -14.50
C ALA A 32 0.46 1.20 -15.22
N ALA A 33 -0.43 1.85 -14.48
CA ALA A 33 -1.49 2.69 -15.05
C ALA A 33 -0.92 4.01 -15.62
N PHE A 34 0.12 4.56 -15.02
CA PHE A 34 0.78 5.78 -15.50
C PHE A 34 1.85 5.53 -16.58
N LEU A 35 2.22 4.29 -16.79
CA LEU A 35 3.28 3.88 -17.74
C LEU A 35 3.10 4.48 -19.15
N PRO A 36 1.91 4.41 -19.79
CA PRO A 36 1.69 4.98 -21.12
C PRO A 36 1.92 6.49 -21.19
N PHE A 37 1.71 7.20 -20.09
CA PHE A 37 1.84 8.65 -20.01
C PHE A 37 3.27 9.08 -19.68
N MET A 38 3.97 8.32 -18.83
CA MET A 38 5.35 8.62 -18.45
C MET A 38 6.36 8.33 -19.57
N MET A 39 6.11 7.34 -20.41
CA MET A 39 7.04 6.95 -21.47
C MET A 39 7.30 8.06 -22.50
N PRO A 40 6.27 8.75 -23.05
CA PRO A 40 6.49 9.82 -24.02
C PRO A 40 7.15 11.06 -23.41
N GLU A 41 6.77 11.42 -22.18
CA GLU A 41 7.27 12.63 -21.53
C GLU A 41 8.73 12.51 -21.07
N MET A 42 9.12 11.36 -20.55
CA MET A 42 10.44 11.16 -19.96
C MET A 42 11.43 10.46 -20.87
N GLY A 43 10.99 9.96 -22.04
CA GLY A 43 11.83 9.21 -22.97
C GLY A 43 12.39 7.90 -22.40
N TRP A 44 11.77 7.36 -21.33
CA TRP A 44 12.25 6.13 -20.71
C TRP A 44 11.78 4.89 -21.47
N ALA A 45 12.70 3.95 -21.66
CA ALA A 45 12.36 2.68 -22.26
C ALA A 45 11.40 1.87 -21.37
N ARG A 46 10.50 1.12 -21.98
CA ARG A 46 9.59 0.22 -21.29
C ARG A 46 10.30 -0.76 -20.34
N GLU A 47 11.51 -1.16 -20.73
CA GLU A 47 12.38 -2.03 -19.94
C GLU A 47 12.77 -1.39 -18.60
N THR A 48 13.10 -0.10 -18.58
CA THR A 48 13.47 0.65 -17.39
C THR A 48 12.34 0.61 -16.34
N ILE A 49 11.11 0.82 -16.79
CA ILE A 49 9.95 0.81 -15.92
C ILE A 49 9.63 -0.63 -15.47
N GLY A 50 9.75 -1.61 -16.37
CA GLY A 50 9.61 -3.03 -16.04
C GLY A 50 10.62 -3.50 -15.00
N LEU A 51 11.88 -3.06 -15.09
CA LEU A 51 12.90 -3.34 -14.09
C LEU A 51 12.60 -2.72 -12.74
N ALA A 52 12.10 -1.48 -12.70
CA ALA A 52 11.68 -0.84 -11.45
C ALA A 52 10.54 -1.61 -10.76
N GLN A 53 9.56 -2.08 -11.52
CA GLN A 53 8.47 -2.91 -11.00
C GLN A 53 8.98 -4.27 -10.51
N SER A 54 9.86 -4.91 -11.26
CA SER A 54 10.47 -6.19 -10.85
C SER A 54 11.25 -6.03 -9.55
N LEU A 55 12.06 -4.97 -9.44
CA LEU A 55 12.81 -4.65 -8.23
C LEU A 55 11.87 -4.45 -7.03
N ALA A 56 10.77 -3.70 -7.20
CA ALA A 56 9.78 -3.50 -6.15
C ALA A 56 9.14 -4.81 -5.68
N ILE A 57 8.83 -5.72 -6.61
CA ILE A 57 8.26 -7.04 -6.29
C ILE A 57 9.27 -7.89 -5.51
N TRP A 58 10.52 -7.93 -5.94
CA TRP A 58 11.58 -8.70 -5.28
C TRP A 58 11.86 -8.19 -3.87
N LEU A 59 11.95 -6.87 -3.69
CA LEU A 59 12.21 -6.26 -2.39
C LEU A 59 11.00 -6.26 -1.47
N TYR A 60 9.79 -6.43 -1.99
CA TYR A 60 8.58 -6.52 -1.19
C TYR A 60 8.64 -7.68 -0.16
N ALA A 61 9.13 -8.84 -0.55
CA ALA A 61 9.19 -9.99 0.35
C ALA A 61 10.06 -9.76 1.61
N PRO A 62 11.33 -9.33 1.52
CA PRO A 62 12.13 -9.01 2.71
C PRO A 62 11.55 -7.82 3.51
N PHE A 63 10.96 -6.83 2.86
CA PHE A 63 10.35 -5.70 3.55
C PHE A 63 9.08 -6.09 4.31
N VAL A 64 8.29 -7.04 3.81
CA VAL A 64 7.16 -7.62 4.55
C VAL A 64 7.62 -8.35 5.81
N LEU A 65 8.70 -9.12 5.74
CA LEU A 65 9.27 -9.77 6.92
C LEU A 65 9.76 -8.75 7.94
N LEU A 66 10.47 -7.72 7.48
CA LEU A 66 10.91 -6.61 8.32
C LEU A 66 9.72 -5.91 8.99
N SER A 67 8.64 -5.66 8.25
CA SER A 67 7.44 -5.02 8.78
C SER A 67 6.77 -5.86 9.88
N GLY A 68 6.74 -7.17 9.72
CA GLY A 68 6.26 -8.10 10.75
C GLY A 68 7.06 -7.96 12.05
N LEU A 69 8.39 -7.96 11.97
CA LEU A 69 9.28 -7.73 13.11
C LEU A 69 9.07 -6.35 13.75
N LEU A 70 8.86 -5.31 12.95
CA LEU A 70 8.57 -3.97 13.45
C LEU A 70 7.22 -3.92 14.17
N VAL A 71 6.17 -4.54 13.63
CA VAL A 71 4.85 -4.65 14.29
C VAL A 71 4.97 -5.34 15.65
N ASP A 72 5.85 -6.31 15.78
CA ASP A 72 6.05 -7.02 17.04
C ASP A 72 6.90 -6.21 18.04
N ARG A 73 7.90 -5.45 17.58
CA ARG A 73 8.79 -4.67 18.45
C ARG A 73 8.24 -3.31 18.85
N ILE A 74 7.77 -2.51 17.89
CA ILE A 74 7.34 -1.12 18.12
C ILE A 74 5.82 -0.93 18.07
N GLY A 75 5.09 -1.98 17.71
CA GLY A 75 3.63 -1.99 17.62
C GLY A 75 3.10 -1.52 16.27
N SER A 76 1.87 -1.96 15.96
CA SER A 76 1.22 -1.70 14.67
C SER A 76 1.06 -0.21 14.35
N ARG A 77 0.67 0.60 15.35
CA ARG A 77 0.41 2.03 15.16
C ARG A 77 1.64 2.77 14.62
N LYS A 78 2.80 2.55 15.26
CA LYS A 78 4.04 3.20 14.83
C LYS A 78 4.49 2.70 13.46
N THR A 79 4.36 1.39 13.20
CA THR A 79 4.71 0.79 11.91
C THR A 79 3.89 1.39 10.77
N PHE A 80 2.57 1.53 10.93
CA PHE A 80 1.71 2.15 9.92
C PHE A 80 2.00 3.64 9.73
N LEU A 81 2.29 4.39 10.79
CA LEU A 81 2.65 5.80 10.68
C LEU A 81 3.98 5.99 9.92
N ILE A 82 4.98 5.19 10.22
CA ILE A 82 6.27 5.21 9.51
C ILE A 82 6.06 4.81 8.05
N GLY A 83 5.34 3.72 7.77
CA GLY A 83 5.03 3.28 6.42
C GLY A 83 4.26 4.32 5.63
N GLY A 84 3.27 4.98 6.24
CA GLY A 84 2.51 6.08 5.64
C GLY A 84 3.38 7.29 5.31
N ALA A 85 4.27 7.70 6.24
CA ALA A 85 5.22 8.79 6.00
C ALA A 85 6.17 8.47 4.85
N ILE A 86 6.70 7.24 4.79
CA ILE A 86 7.56 6.79 3.69
C ILE A 86 6.77 6.75 2.37
N THR A 87 5.48 6.39 2.39
CA THR A 87 4.62 6.41 1.20
C THR A 87 4.52 7.83 0.63
N ILE A 88 4.19 8.81 1.47
CA ILE A 88 4.09 10.22 1.05
C ILE A 88 5.44 10.70 0.50
N LEU A 89 6.52 10.46 1.22
CA LEU A 89 7.87 10.84 0.79
C LEU A 89 8.24 10.19 -0.55
N GLY A 90 7.94 8.89 -0.70
CA GLY A 90 8.22 8.15 -1.93
C GLY A 90 7.49 8.71 -3.15
N TRP A 91 6.22 9.07 -3.02
CA TRP A 91 5.45 9.69 -4.10
C TRP A 91 5.93 11.10 -4.43
N VAL A 92 6.25 11.92 -3.41
CA VAL A 92 6.83 13.26 -3.63
C VAL A 92 8.18 13.16 -4.33
N LEU A 93 9.06 12.26 -3.92
CA LEU A 93 10.34 12.06 -4.59
C LEU A 93 10.17 11.49 -6.01
N LEU A 94 9.21 10.58 -6.20
CA LEU A 94 8.94 10.00 -7.52
C LEU A 94 8.44 11.06 -8.51
N SER A 95 7.65 12.05 -8.05
CA SER A 95 7.20 13.16 -8.92
C SER A 95 8.34 14.08 -9.39
N THR A 96 9.48 14.05 -8.73
CA THR A 96 10.69 14.82 -9.11
C THR A 96 11.73 13.98 -9.84
N ALA A 97 11.42 12.71 -10.14
CA ALA A 97 12.37 11.80 -10.76
C ALA A 97 12.64 12.20 -12.21
N GLN A 98 13.91 12.42 -12.54
CA GLN A 98 14.38 12.79 -13.90
C GLN A 98 15.32 11.74 -14.52
N SER A 99 15.71 10.73 -13.74
CA SER A 99 16.69 9.72 -14.14
C SER A 99 16.23 8.31 -13.81
N PRO A 100 16.55 7.28 -14.62
CA PRO A 100 16.17 5.89 -14.35
C PRO A 100 16.60 5.37 -12.98
N TRP A 101 17.78 5.75 -12.48
CA TRP A 101 18.24 5.31 -11.16
C TRP A 101 17.37 5.86 -10.01
N GLN A 102 16.81 7.07 -10.16
CA GLN A 102 15.87 7.67 -9.20
C GLN A 102 14.56 6.87 -9.19
N LEU A 103 14.08 6.42 -10.35
CA LEU A 103 12.92 5.54 -10.43
C LEU A 103 13.17 4.23 -9.67
N TYR A 104 14.33 3.61 -9.85
CA TYR A 104 14.67 2.37 -9.12
C TYR A 104 14.72 2.60 -7.62
N LEU A 105 15.31 3.71 -7.17
CA LEU A 105 15.41 4.03 -5.75
C LEU A 105 14.05 4.40 -5.14
N TYR A 106 13.31 5.30 -5.78
CA TYR A 106 12.06 5.82 -5.20
C TYR A 106 10.92 4.82 -5.31
N TYR A 107 10.72 4.23 -6.48
CA TYR A 107 9.68 3.23 -6.67
C TYR A 107 10.12 1.83 -6.26
N GLY A 108 11.27 1.38 -6.74
CA GLY A 108 11.77 0.02 -6.52
C GLY A 108 12.11 -0.28 -5.07
N VAL A 109 12.67 0.69 -4.35
CA VAL A 109 13.12 0.49 -2.96
C VAL A 109 12.19 1.17 -1.96
N LEU A 110 12.04 2.50 -2.04
CA LEU A 110 11.34 3.29 -1.01
C LEU A 110 9.85 2.98 -0.95
N LEU A 111 9.15 3.00 -2.08
CA LEU A 111 7.73 2.64 -2.14
C LEU A 111 7.49 1.15 -1.87
N ALA A 112 8.39 0.26 -2.28
CA ALA A 112 8.31 -1.15 -1.93
C ALA A 112 8.40 -1.38 -0.41
N LEU A 113 9.29 -0.65 0.28
CA LEU A 113 9.37 -0.65 1.75
C LEU A 113 8.08 -0.13 2.38
N ALA A 114 7.58 1.00 1.91
CA ALA A 114 6.35 1.62 2.39
C ALA A 114 5.15 0.66 2.26
N VAL A 115 5.00 0.02 1.09
CA VAL A 115 3.95 -0.98 0.85
C VAL A 115 4.14 -2.19 1.75
N GLY A 116 5.37 -2.68 1.95
CA GLY A 116 5.67 -3.75 2.90
C GLY A 116 5.19 -3.44 4.32
N MET A 117 5.29 -2.17 4.75
CA MET A 117 4.88 -1.71 6.09
C MET A 117 3.38 -1.42 6.24
N THR A 118 2.66 -1.15 5.16
CA THR A 118 1.25 -0.72 5.20
C THR A 118 0.27 -1.72 4.61
N HIS A 119 0.77 -2.74 3.90
CA HIS A 119 -0.05 -3.67 3.15
C HIS A 119 -0.52 -4.89 3.97
N TYR A 120 -0.86 -5.96 3.31
CA TYR A 120 -1.62 -7.13 3.76
C TYR A 120 -1.10 -7.77 5.07
N VAL A 121 0.20 -8.02 5.19
CA VAL A 121 0.75 -8.80 6.33
C VAL A 121 0.67 -8.04 7.65
N PRO A 122 1.10 -6.76 7.77
CA PRO A 122 0.93 -6.01 9.01
C PRO A 122 -0.54 -5.76 9.37
N ILE A 123 -1.44 -5.64 8.38
CA ILE A 123 -2.88 -5.57 8.60
C ILE A 123 -3.40 -6.85 9.24
N LEU A 124 -3.05 -8.02 8.68
CA LEU A 124 -3.44 -9.31 9.24
C LEU A 124 -2.86 -9.55 10.63
N ALA A 125 -1.59 -9.23 10.84
CA ALA A 125 -0.95 -9.37 12.15
C ALA A 125 -1.67 -8.54 13.22
N THR A 126 -2.04 -7.31 12.87
CA THR A 126 -2.81 -6.42 13.76
C THR A 126 -4.21 -6.96 14.02
N THR A 127 -4.91 -7.41 12.99
CA THR A 127 -6.25 -8.00 13.11
C THR A 127 -6.26 -9.19 14.05
N ARG A 128 -5.29 -10.10 13.94
CA ARG A 128 -5.19 -11.29 14.80
C ARG A 128 -4.90 -10.97 16.27
N LYS A 129 -4.24 -9.86 16.58
CA LYS A 129 -4.02 -9.40 17.96
C LYS A 129 -5.33 -9.01 18.65
N TRP A 130 -6.32 -8.51 17.91
CA TRP A 130 -7.60 -8.03 18.46
C TRP A 130 -8.73 -9.07 18.38
N PHE A 131 -8.70 -9.96 17.39
CA PHE A 131 -9.78 -10.93 17.15
C PHE A 131 -9.25 -12.37 17.16
N ARG A 132 -9.41 -13.07 18.29
CA ARG A 132 -9.03 -14.50 18.39
C ARG A 132 -10.09 -15.42 17.80
N LYS A 133 -11.39 -15.24 18.16
CA LYS A 133 -12.47 -16.15 17.74
C LYS A 133 -12.98 -15.92 16.33
N ARG A 134 -12.92 -14.69 15.81
CA ARG A 134 -13.42 -14.30 14.48
C ARG A 134 -12.30 -13.81 13.55
N ALA A 135 -11.06 -14.20 13.80
CA ALA A 135 -9.90 -13.74 13.07
C ALA A 135 -10.02 -13.97 11.55
N GLY A 136 -10.57 -15.10 11.10
CA GLY A 136 -10.74 -15.41 9.67
C GLY A 136 -11.69 -14.43 8.97
N VAL A 137 -12.87 -14.17 9.55
CA VAL A 137 -13.86 -13.25 8.98
C VAL A 137 -13.30 -11.82 8.93
N VAL A 138 -12.72 -11.36 10.03
CA VAL A 138 -12.17 -9.99 10.11
C VAL A 138 -10.96 -9.83 9.19
N SER A 139 -10.12 -10.86 9.06
CA SER A 139 -9.01 -10.87 8.09
C SER A 139 -9.53 -10.87 6.65
N GLY A 140 -10.63 -11.56 6.35
CA GLY A 140 -11.27 -11.51 5.05
C GLY A 140 -11.78 -10.10 4.72
N ILE A 141 -12.45 -9.44 5.67
CA ILE A 141 -12.93 -8.06 5.51
C ILE A 141 -11.76 -7.09 5.30
N THR A 142 -10.74 -7.11 6.15
CA THR A 142 -9.59 -6.22 5.99
C THR A 142 -8.75 -6.54 4.75
N GLY A 143 -8.68 -7.81 4.36
CA GLY A 143 -7.99 -8.25 3.16
C GLY A 143 -8.70 -7.85 1.86
N SER A 144 -10.05 -7.80 1.86
CA SER A 144 -10.82 -7.36 0.69
C SER A 144 -10.65 -5.87 0.38
N ALA A 145 -10.20 -5.07 1.34
CA ALA A 145 -9.92 -3.64 1.15
C ALA A 145 -9.00 -3.37 -0.05
N TRP A 146 -8.05 -4.27 -0.27
CA TRP A 146 -7.12 -4.18 -1.38
C TRP A 146 -7.80 -4.38 -2.75
N ALA A 147 -8.65 -5.39 -2.90
CA ALA A 147 -9.39 -5.63 -4.13
C ALA A 147 -10.40 -4.49 -4.40
N VAL A 148 -11.09 -4.01 -3.34
CA VAL A 148 -12.02 -2.87 -3.42
C VAL A 148 -11.27 -1.60 -3.82
N GLY A 149 -10.08 -1.36 -3.24
CA GLY A 149 -9.25 -0.22 -3.61
C GLY A 149 -8.87 -0.23 -5.09
N HIS A 150 -8.44 -1.37 -5.62
CA HIS A 150 -8.13 -1.50 -7.05
C HIS A 150 -9.36 -1.28 -7.93
N ALA A 151 -10.49 -1.87 -7.59
CA ALA A 151 -11.73 -1.73 -8.35
C ALA A 151 -12.23 -0.28 -8.43
N ILE A 152 -11.98 0.52 -7.40
CA ILE A 152 -12.39 1.93 -7.35
C ILE A 152 -11.32 2.84 -7.99
N PHE A 153 -10.07 2.69 -7.60
CA PHE A 153 -9.04 3.66 -7.96
C PHE A 153 -8.49 3.49 -9.37
N LEU A 154 -8.41 2.26 -9.88
CA LEU A 154 -7.87 2.03 -11.23
C LEU A 154 -8.70 2.73 -12.31
N PRO A 155 -10.05 2.61 -12.37
CA PRO A 155 -10.86 3.33 -13.36
C PRO A 155 -10.79 4.86 -13.18
N VAL A 156 -10.73 5.34 -11.94
CA VAL A 156 -10.62 6.78 -11.67
C VAL A 156 -9.30 7.33 -12.19
N MET A 157 -8.20 6.63 -11.93
CA MET A 157 -6.87 7.05 -12.38
C MET A 157 -6.72 7.01 -13.90
N THR A 158 -7.21 5.96 -14.56
CA THR A 158 -7.18 5.88 -16.02
C THR A 158 -8.06 6.95 -16.65
N GLY A 159 -9.27 7.19 -16.12
CA GLY A 159 -10.15 8.23 -16.61
C GLY A 159 -9.59 9.66 -16.42
N LEU A 160 -8.88 9.93 -15.33
CA LEU A 160 -8.19 11.21 -15.13
C LEU A 160 -7.01 11.37 -16.10
N ALA A 161 -6.27 10.30 -16.36
CA ALA A 161 -5.16 10.32 -17.28
C ALA A 161 -5.64 10.56 -18.74
N ASP A 162 -6.72 9.91 -19.17
CA ASP A 162 -7.34 10.12 -20.49
C ASP A 162 -7.93 11.52 -20.66
N SER A 163 -8.32 12.19 -19.58
CA SER A 163 -8.90 13.53 -19.63
C SER A 163 -7.86 14.66 -19.77
N GLN A 164 -6.58 14.34 -19.54
CA GLN A 164 -5.47 15.31 -19.61
C GLN A 164 -4.58 15.14 -20.86
N GLY A 165 -4.78 14.11 -21.65
CA GLY A 165 -4.13 13.85 -22.93
C GLY A 165 -5.01 14.20 -24.10
#